data_13781fc81354f1dd00cc5f742cefb82f
#
_entry.id   13781fc81354f1dd00cc5f742cefb82f
#
_cell.length_a   1.000
_cell.length_b   1.000
_cell.length_c   1.000
_cell.angle_alpha   90.00
_cell.angle_beta   90.00
_cell.angle_gamma   90.00
#
_symmetry.space_group_name_H-M   'P 1'
#
loop_
_entity.id
_entity.type
_entity.pdbx_description
1 polymer ?
#
loop_
_entity_poly.entity_id
_entity_poly.type
_entity_poly.pdbx_seq_one_letter_code
_entity_poly.pdbx_strand_id
1 'polypeptide(L)'
;MTVKSERNASMAWLDQSVRSLFLTEFVSSFFLAMRYFFKPKVTLNYPYEKGPISPRFRGEHALRRYPNGEERCIACKLCEAVCPALAITIDSEQRADGTRRTTRYDIDLFKCIYCGFCEEACPVDAIVETRIHEYHMEHRGENIMTKDKLLAVGERYEAMIAADKAADARYR
;
A
#
# COMPACT_ATOMS: atom_id res chain seq x y z
N MET A 1 52.60 6.70 -25.87
CA MET A 1 51.14 6.77 -25.79
C MET A 1 50.62 7.85 -24.83
N THR A 2 51.44 8.56 -24.09
CA THR A 2 51.08 9.53 -23.02
C THR A 2 50.70 10.93 -23.53
N VAL A 3 51.35 11.45 -24.62
CA VAL A 3 51.13 12.83 -25.09
C VAL A 3 49.74 13.10 -25.69
N LYS A 4 49.04 12.08 -26.18
CA LYS A 4 47.67 12.21 -26.76
C LYS A 4 46.60 12.31 -25.68
N SER A 5 46.84 11.71 -24.48
CA SER A 5 45.96 11.76 -23.33
C SER A 5 45.97 13.15 -22.67
N GLU A 6 47.12 13.77 -22.52
CA GLU A 6 47.26 15.09 -21.90
C GLU A 6 46.66 16.22 -22.72
N ARG A 7 46.79 16.16 -24.06
CA ARG A 7 46.14 17.12 -24.99
C ARG A 7 44.62 17.04 -24.94
N ASN A 8 44.07 15.83 -24.81
CA ASN A 8 42.59 15.68 -24.65
C ASN A 8 42.09 16.22 -23.31
N ALA A 9 42.85 16.06 -22.25
CA ALA A 9 42.50 16.60 -20.94
C ALA A 9 42.55 18.13 -20.88
N SER A 10 43.59 18.76 -21.51
CA SER A 10 43.69 20.21 -21.56
C SER A 10 42.64 20.86 -22.44
N MET A 11 42.26 20.23 -23.57
CA MET A 11 41.17 20.71 -24.41
C MET A 11 39.80 20.56 -23.73
N ALA A 12 39.59 19.49 -22.97
CA ALA A 12 38.34 19.29 -22.21
C ALA A 12 38.20 20.36 -21.12
N TRP A 13 39.28 20.72 -20.43
CA TRP A 13 39.26 21.78 -19.41
C TRP A 13 38.97 23.16 -20.03
N LEU A 14 39.60 23.51 -21.17
CA LEU A 14 39.34 24.76 -21.89
C LEU A 14 37.88 24.82 -22.38
N ASP A 15 37.35 23.73 -22.96
CA ASP A 15 35.97 23.65 -23.40
C ASP A 15 34.98 23.85 -22.22
N GLN A 16 35.24 23.22 -21.08
CA GLN A 16 34.45 23.40 -19.88
C GLN A 16 34.50 24.84 -19.34
N SER A 17 35.68 25.45 -19.32
CA SER A 17 35.87 26.83 -18.89
C SER A 17 35.14 27.82 -19.79
N VAL A 18 35.22 27.63 -21.12
CA VAL A 18 34.52 28.44 -22.12
C VAL A 18 33.01 28.29 -21.96
N ARG A 19 32.50 27.09 -21.78
CA ARG A 19 31.07 26.83 -21.58
C ARG A 19 30.56 27.49 -20.29
N SER A 20 31.34 27.43 -19.20
CA SER A 20 30.97 28.07 -17.92
C SER A 20 30.99 29.60 -18.06
N LEU A 21 31.95 30.18 -18.80
CA LEU A 21 32.05 31.62 -19.02
C LEU A 21 30.85 32.16 -19.86
N PHE A 22 30.45 31.43 -20.91
CA PHE A 22 29.33 31.81 -21.75
C PHE A 22 27.98 31.32 -21.24
N LEU A 23 27.92 30.67 -20.06
CA LEU A 23 26.70 30.17 -19.44
C LEU A 23 25.86 29.28 -20.41
N THR A 24 26.53 28.56 -21.32
CA THR A 24 25.86 27.72 -22.33
C THR A 24 24.98 26.62 -21.69
N GLU A 25 25.34 26.18 -20.51
CA GLU A 25 24.56 25.21 -19.75
C GLU A 25 23.20 25.77 -19.32
N PHE A 26 23.13 27.06 -18.97
CA PHE A 26 21.85 27.71 -18.66
C PHE A 26 20.95 27.81 -19.88
N VAL A 27 21.53 28.14 -21.03
CA VAL A 27 20.80 28.18 -22.29
C VAL A 27 20.27 26.79 -22.65
N SER A 28 21.11 25.77 -22.56
CA SER A 28 20.72 24.38 -22.79
C SER A 28 19.61 23.93 -21.84
N SER A 29 19.74 24.25 -20.55
CA SER A 29 18.74 23.93 -19.52
C SER A 29 17.41 24.66 -19.78
N PHE A 30 17.47 25.91 -20.23
CA PHE A 30 16.27 26.67 -20.62
C PHE A 30 15.54 25.98 -21.78
N PHE A 31 16.23 25.61 -22.84
CA PHE A 31 15.59 24.90 -23.96
C PHE A 31 15.06 23.53 -23.55
N LEU A 32 15.77 22.81 -22.66
CA LEU A 32 15.28 21.56 -22.10
C LEU A 32 13.98 21.77 -21.33
N ALA A 33 13.93 22.77 -20.44
CA ALA A 33 12.75 23.12 -19.67
C ALA A 33 11.56 23.48 -20.58
N MET A 34 11.81 24.31 -21.61
CA MET A 34 10.79 24.69 -22.60
C MET A 34 10.26 23.48 -23.36
N ARG A 35 11.13 22.55 -23.75
CA ARG A 35 10.72 21.31 -24.42
C ARG A 35 9.80 20.47 -23.53
N TYR A 36 10.09 20.38 -22.22
CA TYR A 36 9.25 19.63 -21.29
C TYR A 36 7.95 20.37 -20.92
N PHE A 37 7.97 21.71 -20.93
CA PHE A 37 6.78 22.52 -20.69
C PHE A 37 5.68 22.26 -21.72
N PHE A 38 6.04 22.03 -22.99
CA PHE A 38 5.09 21.74 -24.06
C PHE A 38 4.75 20.26 -24.25
N LYS A 39 5.34 19.36 -23.44
CA LYS A 39 4.96 17.95 -23.46
C LYS A 39 3.63 17.71 -22.72
N PRO A 40 2.85 16.69 -23.09
CA PRO A 40 1.70 16.28 -22.31
C PRO A 40 2.11 15.93 -20.88
N LYS A 41 1.31 16.33 -19.92
CA LYS A 41 1.55 16.06 -18.50
C LYS A 41 1.46 14.56 -18.22
N VAL A 42 2.42 14.04 -17.47
CA VAL A 42 2.45 12.63 -17.01
C VAL A 42 1.88 12.52 -15.60
N THR A 43 1.88 13.63 -14.85
CA THR A 43 1.40 13.69 -13.47
C THR A 43 -0.13 13.71 -13.42
N LEU A 44 -0.68 12.98 -12.45
CA LEU A 44 -2.11 12.98 -12.14
C LEU A 44 -2.45 14.13 -11.19
N ASN A 45 -3.60 14.74 -11.39
CA ASN A 45 -4.11 15.81 -10.52
C ASN A 45 -4.90 15.21 -9.34
N TYR A 46 -4.18 14.56 -8.42
CA TYR A 46 -4.78 14.01 -7.20
C TYR A 46 -5.33 15.17 -6.31
N PRO A 47 -6.51 15.05 -5.65
CA PRO A 47 -7.37 13.86 -5.57
C PRO A 47 -8.43 13.73 -6.68
N TYR A 48 -8.49 14.66 -7.63
CA TYR A 48 -9.50 14.66 -8.71
C TYR A 48 -9.28 13.53 -9.73
N GLU A 49 -8.02 13.20 -9.98
CA GLU A 49 -7.61 12.10 -10.83
C GLU A 49 -6.84 11.09 -9.98
N LYS A 50 -7.28 9.83 -9.99
CA LYS A 50 -6.65 8.74 -9.25
C LYS A 50 -6.04 7.75 -10.22
N GLY A 51 -4.82 7.30 -9.92
CA GLY A 51 -4.17 6.23 -10.66
C GLY A 51 -4.80 4.86 -10.38
N PRO A 52 -4.62 3.88 -11.27
CA PRO A 52 -5.06 2.52 -11.03
C PRO A 52 -4.28 1.90 -9.86
N ILE A 53 -5.01 1.30 -8.92
CA ILE A 53 -4.42 0.58 -7.78
C ILE A 53 -4.49 -0.92 -8.06
N SER A 54 -3.41 -1.64 -7.76
CA SER A 54 -3.34 -3.08 -7.93
C SER A 54 -4.39 -3.81 -7.06
N PRO A 55 -4.98 -4.92 -7.52
CA PRO A 55 -5.82 -5.78 -6.68
C PRO A 55 -5.10 -6.35 -5.46
N ARG A 56 -3.76 -6.38 -5.48
CA ARG A 56 -2.90 -6.83 -4.37
C ARG A 56 -2.40 -5.69 -3.50
N PHE A 57 -3.00 -4.52 -3.61
CA PHE A 57 -2.62 -3.39 -2.74
C PHE A 57 -2.99 -3.72 -1.29
N ARG A 58 -2.09 -3.40 -0.39
CA ARG A 58 -2.21 -3.66 1.05
C ARG A 58 -2.58 -2.37 1.75
N GLY A 59 -3.88 -2.10 1.84
CA GLY A 59 -4.43 -0.94 2.52
C GLY A 59 -5.23 -1.32 3.77
N GLU A 60 -6.31 -0.61 4.04
CA GLU A 60 -7.14 -0.79 5.24
C GLU A 60 -7.64 -2.23 5.38
N HIS A 61 -7.58 -2.75 6.60
CA HIS A 61 -8.03 -4.10 6.92
C HIS A 61 -9.55 -4.19 6.96
N ALA A 62 -10.08 -5.33 6.53
CA ALA A 62 -11.50 -5.64 6.60
C ALA A 62 -11.74 -7.07 7.08
N LEU A 63 -12.79 -7.27 7.89
CA LEU A 63 -13.32 -8.59 8.22
C LEU A 63 -14.55 -8.88 7.35
N ARG A 64 -14.55 -10.06 6.72
CA ARG A 64 -15.62 -10.48 5.81
C ARG A 64 -16.67 -11.34 6.48
N ARG A 65 -17.89 -11.29 5.94
CA ARG A 65 -18.98 -12.20 6.25
C ARG A 65 -19.28 -13.13 5.08
N TYR A 66 -19.95 -14.22 5.39
CA TYR A 66 -20.59 -15.06 4.37
C TYR A 66 -21.87 -14.38 3.85
N PRO A 67 -22.38 -14.80 2.68
CA PRO A 67 -23.62 -14.25 2.12
C PRO A 67 -24.86 -14.46 3.05
N ASN A 68 -24.80 -15.43 3.97
CA ASN A 68 -25.83 -15.65 5.00
C ASN A 68 -25.73 -14.67 6.18
N GLY A 69 -24.77 -13.73 6.17
CA GLY A 69 -24.54 -12.75 7.23
C GLY A 69 -23.65 -13.22 8.37
N GLU A 70 -23.25 -14.51 8.39
CA GLU A 70 -22.36 -15.03 9.42
C GLU A 70 -20.92 -14.57 9.22
N GLU A 71 -20.20 -14.31 10.34
CA GLU A 71 -18.78 -13.96 10.28
C GLU A 71 -17.95 -15.14 9.77
N ARG A 72 -17.03 -14.89 8.83
CA ARG A 72 -16.11 -15.90 8.35
C ARG A 72 -15.07 -16.32 9.40
N CYS A 73 -14.71 -15.42 10.32
CA CYS A 73 -13.67 -15.68 11.31
C CYS A 73 -14.07 -16.80 12.26
N ILE A 74 -13.24 -17.84 12.32
CA ILE A 74 -13.39 -19.02 13.19
C ILE A 74 -12.52 -18.94 14.46
N ALA A 75 -11.92 -17.79 14.73
CA ALA A 75 -11.08 -17.56 15.90
C ALA A 75 -9.87 -18.53 16.02
N CYS A 76 -9.25 -18.91 14.91
CA CYS A 76 -8.10 -19.81 14.91
C CYS A 76 -6.79 -19.16 15.40
N LYS A 77 -6.75 -17.80 15.50
CA LYS A 77 -5.62 -16.99 15.97
C LYS A 77 -4.34 -17.09 15.12
N LEU A 78 -4.39 -17.67 13.93
CA LEU A 78 -3.22 -17.76 13.04
C LEU A 78 -2.71 -16.38 12.62
N CYS A 79 -3.63 -15.44 12.32
CA CYS A 79 -3.27 -14.06 11.96
C CYS A 79 -2.59 -13.30 13.11
N GLU A 80 -2.98 -13.55 14.36
CA GLU A 80 -2.34 -13.00 15.55
C GLU A 80 -0.91 -13.58 15.69
N ALA A 81 -0.77 -14.89 15.54
CA ALA A 81 0.50 -15.59 15.70
C ALA A 81 1.54 -15.22 14.62
N VAL A 82 1.10 -14.98 13.38
CA VAL A 82 1.99 -14.68 12.25
C VAL A 82 2.35 -13.18 12.17
N CYS A 83 1.67 -12.32 12.92
CA CYS A 83 1.87 -10.87 12.84
C CYS A 83 3.25 -10.47 13.35
N PRO A 84 4.17 -9.97 12.47
CA PRO A 84 5.53 -9.61 12.89
C PRO A 84 5.56 -8.38 13.81
N ALA A 85 4.54 -7.52 13.72
CA ALA A 85 4.43 -6.30 14.51
C ALA A 85 3.61 -6.50 15.81
N LEU A 86 3.06 -7.71 16.06
CA LEU A 86 2.17 -8.00 17.18
C LEU A 86 1.04 -6.98 17.30
N ALA A 87 0.47 -6.60 16.15
CA ALA A 87 -0.55 -5.58 16.03
C ALA A 87 -1.97 -6.12 16.25
N ILE A 88 -2.15 -7.43 16.18
CA ILE A 88 -3.46 -8.09 16.23
C ILE A 88 -3.65 -8.71 17.61
N THR A 89 -4.84 -8.48 18.20
CA THR A 89 -5.23 -9.09 19.48
C THR A 89 -6.59 -9.73 19.31
N ILE A 90 -6.71 -11.02 19.65
CA ILE A 90 -7.93 -11.80 19.46
C ILE A 90 -8.32 -12.49 20.76
N ASP A 91 -9.53 -12.22 21.23
CA ASP A 91 -10.21 -12.99 22.27
C ASP A 91 -11.32 -13.84 21.64
N SER A 92 -11.49 -15.05 22.13
CA SER A 92 -12.44 -16.01 21.57
C SER A 92 -13.18 -16.75 22.66
N GLU A 93 -14.43 -17.10 22.37
CA GLU A 93 -15.27 -17.95 23.21
C GLU A 93 -15.84 -19.13 22.43
N GLN A 94 -16.26 -20.16 23.15
CA GLN A 94 -16.98 -21.30 22.61
C GLN A 94 -18.48 -21.01 22.63
N ARG A 95 -19.15 -21.20 21.50
CA ARG A 95 -20.60 -21.13 21.38
C ARG A 95 -21.27 -22.39 21.90
N ALA A 96 -22.57 -22.35 22.09
CA ALA A 96 -23.41 -23.48 22.51
C ALA A 96 -23.36 -24.65 21.49
N ASP A 97 -23.08 -24.35 20.19
CA ASP A 97 -22.93 -25.36 19.14
C ASP A 97 -21.54 -25.99 19.09
N GLY A 98 -20.67 -25.67 20.03
CA GLY A 98 -19.30 -26.17 20.09
C GLY A 98 -18.31 -25.44 19.17
N THR A 99 -18.77 -24.54 18.30
CA THR A 99 -17.91 -23.74 17.43
C THR A 99 -17.24 -22.62 18.22
N ARG A 100 -16.11 -22.13 17.68
CA ARG A 100 -15.36 -21.03 18.28
C ARG A 100 -15.65 -19.73 17.51
N ARG A 101 -15.83 -18.61 18.23
CA ARG A 101 -16.01 -17.27 17.63
C ARG A 101 -15.18 -16.25 18.39
N THR A 102 -14.85 -15.15 17.69
CA THR A 102 -14.18 -14.01 18.30
C THR A 102 -15.15 -13.16 19.08
N THR A 103 -14.84 -12.89 20.34
CA THR A 103 -15.49 -11.84 21.16
C THR A 103 -14.84 -10.49 20.91
N ARG A 104 -13.52 -10.50 20.71
CA ARG A 104 -12.71 -9.32 20.41
C ARG A 104 -11.77 -9.62 19.25
N TYR A 105 -11.63 -8.66 18.36
CA TYR A 105 -10.65 -8.68 17.26
C TYR A 105 -10.19 -7.26 17.01
N ASP A 106 -9.02 -6.91 17.51
CA ASP A 106 -8.48 -5.58 17.42
C ASP A 106 -7.18 -5.59 16.60
N ILE A 107 -7.04 -4.60 15.73
CA ILE A 107 -5.79 -4.31 15.01
C ILE A 107 -5.32 -2.92 15.40
N ASP A 108 -4.14 -2.81 15.96
CA ASP A 108 -3.48 -1.52 16.19
C ASP A 108 -2.77 -1.07 14.91
N LEU A 109 -3.40 -0.16 14.15
CA LEU A 109 -2.86 0.34 12.89
C LEU A 109 -1.57 1.14 13.06
N PHE A 110 -1.29 1.62 14.26
CA PHE A 110 -0.03 2.31 14.55
C PHE A 110 1.17 1.34 14.60
N LYS A 111 0.92 0.09 15.00
CA LYS A 111 1.93 -0.97 14.97
C LYS A 111 1.98 -1.69 13.63
N CYS A 112 0.84 -1.80 12.96
CA CYS A 112 0.70 -2.56 11.71
C CYS A 112 1.63 -2.01 10.62
N ILE A 113 2.35 -2.91 9.94
CA ILE A 113 3.25 -2.58 8.82
C ILE A 113 2.66 -2.96 7.45
N TYR A 114 1.38 -3.35 7.40
CA TYR A 114 0.67 -3.71 6.17
C TYR A 114 1.41 -4.77 5.34
N CYS A 115 1.93 -5.79 6.01
CA CYS A 115 2.70 -6.87 5.35
C CYS A 115 1.83 -7.93 4.65
N GLY A 116 0.53 -8.03 4.95
CA GLY A 116 -0.40 -8.98 4.37
C GLY A 116 -0.32 -10.40 4.94
N PHE A 117 0.58 -10.71 5.88
CA PHE A 117 0.72 -12.06 6.42
C PHE A 117 -0.54 -12.56 7.14
N CYS A 118 -1.31 -11.66 7.74
CA CYS A 118 -2.60 -12.00 8.37
C CYS A 118 -3.62 -12.52 7.34
N GLU A 119 -3.65 -11.91 6.15
CA GLU A 119 -4.50 -12.34 5.04
C GLU A 119 -4.03 -13.69 4.47
N GLU A 120 -2.73 -13.85 4.27
CA GLU A 120 -2.16 -15.10 3.74
C GLU A 120 -2.36 -16.29 4.69
N ALA A 121 -2.26 -16.05 6.00
CA ALA A 121 -2.44 -17.09 7.03
C ALA A 121 -3.89 -17.46 7.30
N CYS A 122 -4.86 -16.71 6.79
CA CYS A 122 -6.28 -16.91 7.08
C CYS A 122 -6.88 -18.06 6.24
N PRO A 123 -7.26 -19.20 6.85
CA PRO A 123 -7.76 -20.36 6.10
C PRO A 123 -9.17 -20.17 5.52
N VAL A 124 -9.89 -19.14 5.95
CA VAL A 124 -11.29 -18.88 5.58
C VAL A 124 -11.50 -17.53 4.90
N ASP A 125 -10.42 -16.84 4.51
CA ASP A 125 -10.47 -15.48 3.92
C ASP A 125 -11.33 -14.51 4.76
N ALA A 126 -11.20 -14.57 6.08
CA ALA A 126 -11.96 -13.71 6.99
C ALA A 126 -11.35 -12.32 7.11
N ILE A 127 -10.03 -12.24 7.30
CA ILE A 127 -9.28 -10.98 7.31
C ILE A 127 -8.66 -10.75 5.94
N VAL A 128 -8.81 -9.56 5.40
CA VAL A 128 -8.25 -9.16 4.10
C VAL A 128 -7.73 -7.73 4.18
N GLU A 129 -6.73 -7.40 3.37
CA GLU A 129 -6.30 -6.03 3.13
C GLU A 129 -6.99 -5.50 1.86
N THR A 130 -7.49 -4.27 1.92
CA THR A 130 -8.25 -3.66 0.84
C THR A 130 -7.40 -2.67 0.04
N ARG A 131 -7.94 -2.14 -1.06
CA ARG A 131 -7.29 -1.03 -1.81
C ARG A 131 -7.50 0.34 -1.17
N ILE A 132 -8.16 0.41 0.00
CA ILE A 132 -8.46 1.67 0.67
C ILE A 132 -7.22 2.14 1.42
N HIS A 133 -6.78 3.37 1.12
CA HIS A 133 -5.63 4.00 1.77
C HIS A 133 -5.92 5.47 2.14
N GLU A 134 -7.09 5.97 1.74
CA GLU A 134 -7.50 7.34 1.96
C GLU A 134 -8.32 7.45 3.26
N TYR A 135 -7.68 7.27 4.39
CA TYR A 135 -8.23 7.48 5.72
C TYR A 135 -7.23 8.18 6.60
N HIS A 136 -7.71 8.87 7.62
CA HIS A 136 -6.88 9.56 8.60
C HIS A 136 -7.50 9.39 9.98
N MET A 137 -6.70 9.64 10.99
CA MET A 137 -7.08 9.56 12.39
C MET A 137 -6.45 10.74 13.13
N GLU A 138 -7.21 11.37 14.00
CA GLU A 138 -6.74 12.54 14.75
C GLU A 138 -6.08 12.14 16.06
N HIS A 139 -6.57 11.05 16.67
CA HIS A 139 -6.10 10.58 17.96
C HIS A 139 -5.65 9.11 17.93
N ARG A 140 -4.68 8.78 18.77
CA ARG A 140 -4.09 7.43 18.80
C ARG A 140 -5.11 6.32 19.11
N GLY A 141 -6.13 6.58 19.91
CA GLY A 141 -7.18 5.60 20.22
C GLY A 141 -8.05 5.22 19.01
N GLU A 142 -8.15 6.09 18.02
CA GLU A 142 -8.91 5.85 16.80
C GLU A 142 -8.20 4.84 15.88
N ASN A 143 -6.86 4.73 16.01
CA ASN A 143 -6.04 3.80 15.27
C ASN A 143 -6.28 2.32 15.64
N ILE A 144 -7.06 2.05 16.68
CA ILE A 144 -7.47 0.70 17.01
C ILE A 144 -8.71 0.36 16.21
N MET A 145 -8.53 -0.49 15.21
CA MET A 145 -9.62 -1.05 14.42
C MET A 145 -10.22 -2.22 15.20
N THR A 146 -11.34 -1.95 15.86
CA THR A 146 -12.11 -2.97 16.57
C THR A 146 -12.84 -3.89 15.61
N LYS A 147 -13.28 -5.06 16.09
CA LYS A 147 -14.05 -6.03 15.31
C LYS A 147 -15.22 -5.40 14.54
N ASP A 148 -15.99 -4.53 15.19
CA ASP A 148 -17.15 -3.90 14.58
C ASP A 148 -16.77 -2.95 13.44
N LYS A 149 -15.71 -2.16 13.62
CA LYS A 149 -15.17 -1.30 12.56
C LYS A 149 -14.69 -2.12 11.37
N LEU A 150 -13.94 -3.20 11.63
CA LEU A 150 -13.42 -4.10 10.58
C LEU A 150 -14.55 -4.79 9.79
N LEU A 151 -15.60 -5.21 10.47
CA LEU A 151 -16.79 -5.78 9.82
C LEU A 151 -17.56 -4.74 9.00
N ALA A 152 -17.69 -3.51 9.51
CA ALA A 152 -18.36 -2.43 8.79
C ALA A 152 -17.59 -2.06 7.50
N VAL A 153 -16.24 -2.06 7.52
CA VAL A 153 -15.41 -1.90 6.32
C VAL A 153 -15.66 -3.06 5.36
N GLY A 154 -15.64 -4.30 5.85
CA GLY A 154 -15.91 -5.49 5.04
C GLY A 154 -17.26 -5.46 4.34
N GLU A 155 -18.32 -5.12 5.08
CA GLU A 155 -19.68 -5.01 4.51
C GLU A 155 -19.78 -3.91 3.46
N ARG A 156 -19.18 -2.76 3.72
CA ARG A 156 -19.19 -1.61 2.78
C ARG A 156 -18.50 -1.91 1.46
N TYR A 157 -17.41 -2.66 1.49
CA TYR A 157 -16.53 -2.86 0.33
C TYR A 157 -16.48 -4.31 -0.17
N GLU A 158 -17.39 -5.20 0.28
CA GLU A 158 -17.37 -6.62 -0.08
C GLU A 158 -17.37 -6.84 -1.60
N ALA A 159 -18.12 -6.06 -2.37
CA ALA A 159 -18.15 -6.19 -3.83
C ALA A 159 -16.77 -5.94 -4.46
N MET A 160 -16.04 -4.93 -3.98
CA MET A 160 -14.67 -4.63 -4.41
C MET A 160 -13.71 -5.73 -3.97
N ILE A 161 -13.80 -6.15 -2.72
CA ILE A 161 -12.95 -7.21 -2.15
C ILE A 161 -13.13 -8.53 -2.93
N ALA A 162 -14.37 -8.90 -3.23
CA ALA A 162 -14.66 -10.11 -4.01
C ALA A 162 -14.09 -10.03 -5.44
N ALA A 163 -14.20 -8.87 -6.10
CA ALA A 163 -13.62 -8.65 -7.42
C ALA A 163 -12.08 -8.73 -7.40
N ASP A 164 -11.44 -8.16 -6.40
CA ASP A 164 -9.98 -8.20 -6.22
C ASP A 164 -9.48 -9.62 -5.96
N LYS A 165 -10.19 -10.36 -5.10
CA LYS A 165 -9.90 -11.78 -4.85
C LYS A 165 -10.05 -12.63 -6.12
N ALA A 166 -11.08 -12.39 -6.92
CA ALA A 166 -11.27 -13.08 -8.20
C ALA A 166 -10.16 -12.75 -9.19
N ALA A 167 -9.73 -11.49 -9.27
CA ALA A 167 -8.62 -11.06 -10.13
C ALA A 167 -7.27 -11.67 -9.69
N ASP A 168 -7.07 -11.88 -8.39
CA ASP A 168 -5.85 -12.44 -7.81
C ASP A 168 -5.84 -13.98 -7.76
N ALA A 169 -6.98 -14.65 -7.93
CA ALA A 169 -7.12 -16.11 -7.81
C ALA A 169 -6.13 -16.92 -8.65
N ARG A 170 -5.66 -16.35 -9.77
CA ARG A 170 -4.65 -16.95 -10.66
C ARG A 170 -3.27 -17.10 -10.00
N TYR A 171 -2.98 -16.34 -8.97
CA TYR A 171 -1.67 -16.22 -8.36
C TYR A 171 -1.61 -16.73 -6.91
N ARG A 172 -2.71 -17.27 -6.40
CA ARG A 172 -2.86 -17.86 -5.05
C ARG A 172 -2.95 -19.38 -5.09
#